data_bb74b61a25e3b3c351437dadc85329a8
#
_entry.id   bb74b61a25e3b3c351437dadc85329a8
#
_cell.length_a   1.000
_cell.length_b   1.000
_cell.length_c   1.000
_cell.angle_alpha   90.00
_cell.angle_beta   90.00
_cell.angle_gamma   90.00
#
_symmetry.space_group_name_H-M   'P 1'
#
loop_
_entity.id
_entity.type
_entity.pdbx_description
1 polymer ?
#
loop_
_entity_poly.entity_id
_entity_poly.type
_entity_poly.pdbx_seq_one_letter_code
_entity_poly.pdbx_strand_id
1 'polypeptide(L)'
;GGLDISLKKKKTSAFGNFYSGTWDNKSGYSSTTTYLVQPSVLQSSGTGKNHGYWIWAQGGFEYELAQGKNIGFEGSLGTGKWFNNDNGLARNFSSSGSLMDYYTQTSDRNGLWENFTGSLYFNNKINELGREWSGDITFSRNRNEMKMQLNKQDFDSLSMPVNNTPLDQRDTTLMKNYNLNVQTDYTHPLSQTTKIETGYKGTFRTNDNEFKSDTLDYSLNNFVTNTDTKNRFKLSEYINAVYGTFSGSIKDFSYKAGIRVEQTNTTGELLTNNTQFKQNYFDIFPSASISQKIGSANQLQLSYSRRITRPNMWRMNPFYRKWSPRFAMVGNPELKPEYSDSYELSFMFFSPVATITPLVFYRQNHDVISSYNYLQDSIITVTTFRNATGSKSYGLDLLINSRALSWFNLNGTFSFYDTKFDSDPGLTDYASEDGFTWKANIRSTFTFTNLFNLELYYSYTGKKINAQGTEVPTQNFDIGISKSFLNDALTVSLKASDIFDTSQWGQDINTSEYQQTSDHDWSSRQASLNLSFRFGNTKDYLQKNKKVKQNQNEKSDQQDGNNGR
;
A
#
# COMPACT_ATOMS: atom_id res chain seq x y z
N GLY A 1 18.20 0.75 -15.73
CA GLY A 1 19.19 1.82 -15.60
C GLY A 1 18.56 3.16 -15.35
N GLY A 2 19.34 4.17 -14.98
CA GLY A 2 18.83 5.51 -14.69
C GLY A 2 19.84 6.61 -15.04
N LEU A 3 19.33 7.81 -15.25
CA LEU A 3 20.08 9.03 -15.46
C LEU A 3 19.46 10.15 -14.64
N ASP A 4 20.26 10.80 -13.81
CA ASP A 4 19.85 11.94 -13.00
C ASP A 4 20.69 13.16 -13.40
N ILE A 5 20.00 14.26 -13.72
CA ILE A 5 20.62 15.53 -14.10
C ILE A 5 20.07 16.62 -13.19
N SER A 6 20.93 17.48 -12.66
CA SER A 6 20.49 18.67 -11.93
C SER A 6 21.34 19.88 -12.34
N LEU A 7 20.67 21.00 -12.47
CA LEU A 7 21.26 22.28 -12.86
C LEU A 7 20.81 23.35 -11.85
N LYS A 8 21.75 24.15 -11.36
CA LYS A 8 21.44 25.29 -10.52
C LYS A 8 22.24 26.49 -11.01
N LYS A 9 21.55 27.56 -11.35
CA LYS A 9 22.20 28.81 -11.79
C LYS A 9 21.47 30.00 -11.19
N LYS A 10 22.15 30.73 -10.30
CA LYS A 10 21.58 31.92 -9.62
C LYS A 10 20.18 31.61 -9.02
N LYS A 11 19.15 32.18 -9.59
CA LYS A 11 17.73 32.07 -9.14
C LYS A 11 16.99 30.87 -9.69
N THR A 12 17.61 30.08 -10.55
CA THR A 12 16.97 28.96 -11.26
C THR A 12 17.57 27.64 -10.82
N SER A 13 16.74 26.64 -10.55
CA SER A 13 17.14 25.25 -10.44
C SER A 13 16.22 24.38 -11.28
N ALA A 14 16.81 23.39 -11.96
CA ALA A 14 16.10 22.40 -12.73
C ALA A 14 16.70 21.02 -12.46
N PHE A 15 15.87 20.00 -12.56
CA PHE A 15 16.33 18.61 -12.49
C PHE A 15 15.55 17.76 -13.50
N GLY A 16 16.15 16.66 -13.88
CA GLY A 16 15.52 15.64 -14.70
C GLY A 16 16.06 14.27 -14.34
N ASN A 17 15.17 13.31 -14.18
CA ASN A 17 15.51 11.93 -13.86
C ASN A 17 14.85 11.04 -14.90
N PHE A 18 15.56 10.02 -15.34
CA PHE A 18 15.06 9.01 -16.24
C PHE A 18 15.48 7.63 -15.73
N TYR A 19 14.54 6.73 -15.61
CA TYR A 19 14.76 5.37 -15.15
C TYR A 19 14.07 4.38 -16.06
N SER A 20 14.68 3.23 -16.28
CA SER A 20 14.06 2.10 -16.96
C SER A 20 14.56 0.78 -16.39
N GLY A 21 13.73 -0.23 -16.45
CA GLY A 21 14.07 -1.56 -15.95
C GLY A 21 13.21 -2.64 -16.55
N THR A 22 13.71 -3.87 -16.42
CA THR A 22 13.00 -5.10 -16.72
C THR A 22 13.03 -5.99 -15.50
N TRP A 23 12.05 -6.86 -15.38
CA TRP A 23 12.03 -7.91 -14.35
C TRP A 23 11.55 -9.23 -14.95
N ASP A 24 11.97 -10.32 -14.35
CA ASP A 24 11.53 -11.68 -14.65
C ASP A 24 11.57 -12.46 -13.34
N ASN A 25 10.44 -12.97 -12.91
CA ASN A 25 10.31 -13.77 -11.70
C ASN A 25 9.30 -14.91 -11.88
N LYS A 26 9.35 -15.88 -10.97
CA LYS A 26 8.38 -16.96 -10.88
C LYS A 26 7.46 -16.70 -9.69
N SER A 27 6.29 -17.29 -9.72
CA SER A 27 5.36 -17.31 -8.60
C SER A 27 4.76 -18.69 -8.44
N GLY A 28 4.35 -19.02 -7.23
CA GLY A 28 3.62 -20.23 -6.91
C GLY A 28 2.48 -19.90 -5.95
N TYR A 29 1.43 -20.70 -5.99
CA TYR A 29 0.39 -20.67 -4.96
C TYR A 29 -0.08 -22.09 -4.66
N SER A 30 -0.51 -22.29 -3.43
CA SER A 30 -1.24 -23.47 -3.00
C SER A 30 -2.37 -23.09 -2.05
N SER A 31 -3.46 -23.82 -2.09
CA SER A 31 -4.53 -23.70 -1.10
C SER A 31 -5.24 -25.02 -0.89
N THR A 32 -5.67 -25.26 0.35
CA THR A 32 -6.54 -26.36 0.73
C THR A 32 -7.76 -25.79 1.40
N THR A 33 -8.95 -26.06 0.85
CA THR A 33 -10.24 -25.66 1.39
C THR A 33 -11.01 -26.89 1.79
N THR A 34 -11.36 -27.02 3.08
CA THR A 34 -12.21 -28.07 3.63
C THR A 34 -13.61 -27.49 3.82
N TYR A 35 -14.57 -27.92 3.02
CA TYR A 35 -15.97 -27.55 3.17
C TYR A 35 -16.64 -28.40 4.26
N LEU A 36 -17.37 -27.74 5.17
CA LEU A 36 -17.99 -28.37 6.33
C LEU A 36 -19.48 -28.65 6.10
N VAL A 37 -20.16 -27.83 5.30
CA VAL A 37 -21.61 -27.96 4.99
C VAL A 37 -21.88 -29.12 4.03
N GLN A 38 -21.09 -29.22 2.95
CA GLN A 38 -21.04 -30.38 2.04
C GLN A 38 -19.63 -30.94 2.11
N PRO A 39 -19.37 -31.93 2.99
CA PRO A 39 -18.03 -32.36 3.32
C PRO A 39 -17.21 -32.79 2.10
N SER A 40 -16.26 -31.96 1.72
CA SER A 40 -15.33 -32.18 0.61
C SER A 40 -14.06 -31.36 0.83
N VAL A 41 -12.99 -31.70 0.12
CA VAL A 41 -11.70 -31.02 0.21
C VAL A 41 -11.28 -30.57 -1.19
N LEU A 42 -11.14 -29.27 -1.40
CA LEU A 42 -10.60 -28.69 -2.61
C LEU A 42 -9.12 -28.34 -2.40
N GLN A 43 -8.25 -28.95 -3.18
CA GLN A 43 -6.82 -28.63 -3.24
C GLN A 43 -6.52 -27.89 -4.54
N SER A 44 -6.00 -26.68 -4.44
CA SER A 44 -5.61 -25.87 -5.60
C SER A 44 -4.14 -25.53 -5.53
N SER A 45 -3.45 -25.61 -6.67
CA SER A 45 -2.06 -25.19 -6.78
C SER A 45 -1.78 -24.63 -8.16
N GLY A 46 -0.76 -23.80 -8.27
CA GLY A 46 -0.35 -23.26 -9.56
C GLY A 46 1.04 -22.64 -9.51
N THR A 47 1.59 -22.46 -10.70
CA THR A 47 2.88 -21.79 -10.91
C THR A 47 2.74 -20.76 -12.01
N GLY A 48 3.45 -19.65 -11.84
CA GLY A 48 3.42 -18.55 -12.79
C GLY A 48 4.81 -18.04 -13.16
N LYS A 49 4.88 -17.40 -14.32
CA LYS A 49 6.04 -16.59 -14.75
C LYS A 49 5.59 -15.18 -15.00
N ASN A 50 6.27 -14.24 -14.34
CA ASN A 50 5.99 -12.82 -14.44
C ASN A 50 7.20 -12.11 -15.04
N HIS A 51 7.02 -11.37 -16.11
CA HIS A 51 8.07 -10.54 -16.69
C HIS A 51 7.49 -9.23 -17.20
N GLY A 52 8.36 -8.25 -17.34
CA GLY A 52 7.90 -6.95 -17.83
C GLY A 52 9.02 -5.93 -17.93
N TYR A 53 8.61 -4.73 -18.33
CA TYR A 53 9.48 -3.57 -18.36
C TYR A 53 8.74 -2.31 -17.93
N TRP A 54 9.51 -1.34 -17.49
CA TRP A 54 9.00 -0.04 -17.11
C TRP A 54 9.95 1.07 -17.50
N ILE A 55 9.38 2.24 -17.75
CA ILE A 55 10.06 3.50 -18.02
C ILE A 55 9.43 4.56 -17.14
N TRP A 56 10.28 5.37 -16.53
CA TRP A 56 9.88 6.49 -15.69
C TRP A 56 10.74 7.70 -16.00
N ALA A 57 10.11 8.85 -16.17
CA ALA A 57 10.78 10.13 -16.32
C ALA A 57 10.14 11.14 -15.37
N GLN A 58 10.96 11.97 -14.74
CA GLN A 58 10.54 13.05 -13.85
C GLN A 58 11.40 14.26 -14.13
N GLY A 59 10.82 15.45 -14.07
CA GLY A 59 11.54 16.69 -14.21
C GLY A 59 10.87 17.83 -13.45
N GLY A 60 11.67 18.80 -13.07
CA GLY A 60 11.17 19.96 -12.36
C GLY A 60 12.02 21.20 -12.60
N PHE A 61 11.36 22.31 -12.38
CA PHE A 61 11.93 23.65 -12.51
C PHE A 61 11.46 24.49 -11.34
N GLU A 62 12.38 25.21 -10.71
CA GLU A 62 12.09 26.19 -9.65
C GLU A 62 12.76 27.49 -9.96
N TYR A 63 12.03 28.58 -9.78
CA TYR A 63 12.51 29.94 -9.96
C TYR A 63 12.32 30.76 -8.68
N GLU A 64 13.40 31.38 -8.20
CA GLU A 64 13.39 32.29 -7.07
C GLU A 64 13.05 33.70 -7.56
N LEU A 65 11.80 34.11 -7.35
CA LEU A 65 11.32 35.46 -7.68
C LEU A 65 12.05 36.54 -6.88
N ALA A 66 12.17 36.29 -5.56
CA ALA A 66 12.92 37.10 -4.59
C ALA A 66 13.41 36.19 -3.47
N GLN A 67 14.25 36.68 -2.60
CA GLN A 67 14.74 35.93 -1.43
C GLN A 67 13.56 35.32 -0.65
N GLY A 68 13.52 33.99 -0.57
CA GLY A 68 12.45 33.27 0.12
C GLY A 68 11.11 33.17 -0.63
N LYS A 69 11.03 33.66 -1.89
CA LYS A 69 9.83 33.56 -2.75
C LYS A 69 10.13 32.70 -3.96
N ASN A 70 9.59 31.50 -3.98
CA ASN A 70 9.82 30.52 -5.03
C ASN A 70 8.50 30.10 -5.69
N ILE A 71 8.56 29.92 -7.00
CA ILE A 71 7.55 29.18 -7.76
C ILE A 71 8.22 28.02 -8.46
N GLY A 72 7.53 26.92 -8.58
CA GLY A 72 8.09 25.76 -9.27
C GLY A 72 7.02 24.89 -9.89
N PHE A 73 7.50 24.13 -10.85
CA PHE A 73 6.75 23.07 -11.53
C PHE A 73 7.53 21.77 -11.43
N GLU A 74 6.83 20.68 -11.16
CA GLU A 74 7.38 19.34 -11.17
C GLU A 74 6.40 18.40 -11.90
N GLY A 75 6.93 17.48 -12.71
CA GLY A 75 6.12 16.52 -13.42
C GLY A 75 6.81 15.18 -13.57
N SER A 76 6.02 14.12 -13.60
CA SER A 76 6.50 12.77 -13.85
C SER A 76 5.59 12.02 -14.83
N LEU A 77 6.22 11.15 -15.62
CA LEU A 77 5.60 10.25 -16.58
C LEU A 77 6.13 8.84 -16.31
N GLY A 78 5.25 7.88 -16.27
CA GLY A 78 5.62 6.47 -16.13
C GLY A 78 4.78 5.59 -17.04
N THR A 79 5.38 4.57 -17.61
CA THR A 79 4.67 3.53 -18.37
C THR A 79 5.41 2.20 -18.28
N GLY A 80 4.68 1.12 -18.42
CA GLY A 80 5.28 -0.22 -18.46
C GLY A 80 4.28 -1.26 -18.91
N LYS A 81 4.82 -2.37 -19.39
CA LYS A 81 4.04 -3.57 -19.71
C LYS A 81 4.50 -4.72 -18.84
N TRP A 82 3.56 -5.54 -18.46
CA TRP A 82 3.81 -6.77 -17.74
C TRP A 82 3.04 -7.92 -18.38
N PHE A 83 3.60 -9.11 -18.23
CA PHE A 83 3.06 -10.36 -18.72
C PHE A 83 3.14 -11.38 -17.59
N ASN A 84 2.08 -12.16 -17.44
CA ASN A 84 1.99 -13.23 -16.46
C ASN A 84 1.37 -14.44 -17.13
N ASN A 85 2.04 -15.58 -17.05
CA ASN A 85 1.57 -16.85 -17.56
C ASN A 85 1.45 -17.83 -16.40
N ASP A 86 0.23 -18.19 -16.03
CA ASP A 86 -0.06 -19.06 -14.90
C ASP A 86 -0.62 -20.41 -15.38
N ASN A 87 -0.18 -21.50 -14.73
CA ASN A 87 -0.76 -22.81 -14.85
C ASN A 87 -1.31 -23.23 -13.49
N GLY A 88 -2.56 -23.64 -13.44
CA GLY A 88 -3.24 -24.04 -12.22
C GLY A 88 -3.87 -25.43 -12.35
N LEU A 89 -3.96 -26.11 -11.20
CA LEU A 89 -4.63 -27.39 -11.02
C LEU A 89 -5.46 -27.30 -9.75
N ALA A 90 -6.74 -27.72 -9.83
CA ALA A 90 -7.60 -27.85 -8.66
C ALA A 90 -8.23 -29.23 -8.63
N ARG A 91 -8.11 -29.94 -7.51
CA ARG A 91 -8.63 -31.30 -7.28
C ARG A 91 -9.66 -31.26 -6.17
N ASN A 92 -10.79 -31.86 -6.39
CA ASN A 92 -11.88 -31.97 -5.43
C ASN A 92 -11.98 -33.42 -4.93
N PHE A 93 -11.90 -33.60 -3.61
CA PHE A 93 -11.95 -34.91 -2.95
C PHE A 93 -13.20 -34.99 -2.09
N SER A 94 -13.77 -36.20 -2.00
CA SER A 94 -14.81 -36.52 -1.03
C SER A 94 -14.25 -36.47 0.40
N SER A 95 -15.12 -36.47 1.42
CA SER A 95 -14.73 -36.60 2.82
C SER A 95 -13.96 -37.89 3.14
N SER A 96 -14.13 -38.95 2.32
CA SER A 96 -13.36 -40.20 2.44
C SER A 96 -11.99 -40.16 1.75
N GLY A 97 -11.63 -39.02 1.13
CA GLY A 97 -10.35 -38.84 0.43
C GLY A 97 -10.33 -39.36 -1.03
N SER A 98 -11.49 -39.78 -1.60
CA SER A 98 -11.57 -40.22 -2.99
C SER A 98 -11.66 -38.99 -3.91
N LEU A 99 -10.90 -38.99 -5.03
CA LEU A 99 -10.98 -37.94 -6.04
C LEU A 99 -12.39 -37.97 -6.69
N MET A 100 -13.07 -36.84 -6.71
CA MET A 100 -14.38 -36.65 -7.34
C MET A 100 -14.26 -36.05 -8.73
N ASP A 101 -13.55 -34.98 -8.84
CA ASP A 101 -13.30 -34.21 -10.06
C ASP A 101 -12.04 -33.37 -9.94
N TYR A 102 -11.54 -32.87 -11.06
CA TYR A 102 -10.48 -31.86 -11.07
C TYR A 102 -10.56 -31.01 -12.33
N TYR A 103 -9.90 -29.85 -12.30
CA TYR A 103 -9.69 -29.04 -13.49
C TYR A 103 -8.26 -28.55 -13.61
N THR A 104 -7.83 -28.38 -14.87
CA THR A 104 -6.62 -27.67 -15.22
C THR A 104 -6.97 -26.31 -15.81
N GLN A 105 -6.13 -25.33 -15.55
CA GLN A 105 -6.34 -23.98 -16.02
C GLN A 105 -5.02 -23.38 -16.48
N THR A 106 -5.03 -22.68 -17.62
CA THR A 106 -3.96 -21.79 -18.05
C THR A 106 -4.49 -20.38 -18.15
N SER A 107 -3.71 -19.41 -17.72
CA SER A 107 -4.09 -18.00 -17.73
C SER A 107 -2.93 -17.14 -18.24
N ASP A 108 -3.12 -16.54 -19.41
CA ASP A 108 -2.19 -15.57 -19.98
C ASP A 108 -2.72 -14.17 -19.74
N ARG A 109 -1.99 -13.40 -18.95
CA ARG A 109 -2.33 -12.01 -18.62
C ARG A 109 -1.27 -11.07 -19.15
N ASN A 110 -1.70 -9.95 -19.69
CA ASN A 110 -0.82 -8.85 -20.01
C ASN A 110 -1.45 -7.53 -19.61
N GLY A 111 -0.62 -6.60 -19.17
CA GLY A 111 -1.09 -5.29 -18.72
C GLY A 111 -0.20 -4.16 -19.22
N LEU A 112 -0.84 -3.02 -19.46
CA LEU A 112 -0.21 -1.74 -19.73
C LEU A 112 -0.62 -0.78 -18.63
N TRP A 113 0.36 -0.15 -17.99
CA TRP A 113 0.09 0.94 -17.08
C TRP A 113 0.74 2.24 -17.57
N GLU A 114 0.04 3.33 -17.34
CA GLU A 114 0.47 4.70 -17.65
C GLU A 114 0.18 5.59 -16.45
N ASN A 115 1.16 6.37 -16.05
CA ASN A 115 1.06 7.34 -14.97
C ASN A 115 1.52 8.71 -15.46
N PHE A 116 0.78 9.74 -15.13
CA PHE A 116 1.16 11.13 -15.25
C PHE A 116 0.90 11.85 -13.94
N THR A 117 1.87 12.64 -13.48
CA THR A 117 1.67 13.57 -12.35
C THR A 117 2.30 14.91 -12.71
N GLY A 118 1.57 15.98 -12.47
CA GLY A 118 2.07 17.35 -12.62
C GLY A 118 1.71 18.17 -11.39
N SER A 119 2.65 18.97 -10.88
CA SER A 119 2.49 19.80 -9.70
C SER A 119 3.02 21.20 -9.95
N LEU A 120 2.20 22.19 -9.60
CA LEU A 120 2.60 23.61 -9.52
C LEU A 120 2.61 23.99 -8.06
N TYR A 121 3.67 24.65 -7.61
CA TYR A 121 3.76 25.09 -6.23
C TYR A 121 4.37 26.47 -6.12
N PHE A 122 4.01 27.15 -5.04
CA PHE A 122 4.67 28.38 -4.61
C PHE A 122 4.99 28.31 -3.13
N ASN A 123 6.04 29.04 -2.75
CA ASN A 123 6.40 29.27 -1.36
C ASN A 123 6.83 30.72 -1.21
N ASN A 124 6.27 31.41 -0.22
CA ASN A 124 6.56 32.79 0.08
C ASN A 124 6.87 32.96 1.57
N LYS A 125 8.15 33.06 1.92
CA LYS A 125 8.60 33.49 3.23
C LYS A 125 8.45 35.01 3.33
N ILE A 126 7.52 35.46 4.17
CA ILE A 126 7.10 36.88 4.23
C ILE A 126 8.05 37.70 5.11
N ASN A 127 8.56 37.10 6.19
CA ASN A 127 9.51 37.76 7.10
C ASN A 127 10.45 36.77 7.79
N GLU A 128 11.45 37.30 8.51
CA GLU A 128 12.46 36.50 9.23
C GLU A 128 11.90 35.79 10.47
N LEU A 129 10.78 36.27 11.02
CA LEU A 129 10.10 35.62 12.15
C LEU A 129 9.45 34.27 11.76
N GLY A 130 9.44 33.92 10.45
CA GLY A 130 8.90 32.63 9.96
C GLY A 130 7.44 32.70 9.50
N ARG A 131 6.91 33.93 9.21
CA ARG A 131 5.63 34.07 8.50
C ARG A 131 5.80 33.53 7.10
N GLU A 132 4.98 32.55 6.74
CA GLU A 132 5.10 31.82 5.46
C GLU A 132 3.72 31.57 4.87
N TRP A 133 3.61 31.68 3.57
CA TRP A 133 2.45 31.27 2.80
C TRP A 133 2.92 30.37 1.66
N SER A 134 2.36 29.17 1.59
CA SER A 134 2.66 28.19 0.54
C SER A 134 1.37 27.62 -0.05
N GLY A 135 1.48 27.07 -1.24
CA GLY A 135 0.38 26.34 -1.87
C GLY A 135 0.87 25.51 -3.02
N ASP A 136 0.09 24.48 -3.32
CA ASP A 136 0.33 23.60 -4.45
C ASP A 136 -0.97 23.13 -5.09
N ILE A 137 -0.88 22.84 -6.37
CA ILE A 137 -1.90 22.18 -7.16
C ILE A 137 -1.24 20.99 -7.83
N THR A 138 -1.70 19.79 -7.49
CA THR A 138 -1.18 18.54 -8.06
C THR A 138 -2.29 17.80 -8.78
N PHE A 139 -2.07 17.49 -10.05
CA PHE A 139 -2.94 16.64 -10.85
C PHE A 139 -2.22 15.32 -11.17
N SER A 140 -2.90 14.19 -10.98
CA SER A 140 -2.41 12.89 -11.41
C SER A 140 -3.46 12.12 -12.20
N ARG A 141 -2.99 11.36 -13.19
CA ARG A 141 -3.77 10.42 -13.97
C ARG A 141 -3.05 9.09 -14.02
N ASN A 142 -3.74 8.03 -13.63
CA ASN A 142 -3.28 6.67 -13.79
C ASN A 142 -4.24 5.93 -14.72
N ARG A 143 -3.70 5.19 -15.68
CA ARG A 143 -4.44 4.27 -16.53
C ARG A 143 -3.80 2.89 -16.43
N ASN A 144 -4.61 1.89 -16.19
CA ASN A 144 -4.19 0.49 -16.18
C ASN A 144 -5.15 -0.32 -17.06
N GLU A 145 -4.62 -0.99 -18.07
CA GLU A 145 -5.36 -1.90 -18.94
C GLU A 145 -4.79 -3.30 -18.77
N MET A 146 -5.63 -4.25 -18.41
CA MET A 146 -5.27 -5.65 -18.26
C MET A 146 -6.13 -6.48 -19.22
N LYS A 147 -5.49 -7.39 -19.95
CA LYS A 147 -6.14 -8.41 -20.77
C LYS A 147 -5.74 -9.78 -20.24
N MET A 148 -6.69 -10.66 -20.15
CA MET A 148 -6.49 -12.04 -19.72
C MET A 148 -7.14 -12.98 -20.74
N GLN A 149 -6.44 -14.03 -21.11
CA GLN A 149 -7.02 -15.21 -21.76
C GLN A 149 -6.93 -16.37 -20.79
N LEU A 150 -8.06 -17.00 -20.53
CA LEU A 150 -8.22 -18.13 -19.64
C LEU A 150 -8.68 -19.34 -20.45
N ASN A 151 -7.96 -20.44 -20.33
CA ASN A 151 -8.41 -21.75 -20.83
C ASN A 151 -8.53 -22.71 -19.65
N LYS A 152 -9.70 -23.36 -19.50
CA LYS A 152 -9.98 -24.29 -18.40
C LYS A 152 -10.63 -25.56 -18.94
N GLN A 153 -10.11 -26.72 -18.53
CA GLN A 153 -10.66 -28.03 -18.83
C GLN A 153 -11.03 -28.78 -17.55
N ASP A 154 -12.27 -29.23 -17.48
CA ASP A 154 -12.79 -30.03 -16.37
C ASP A 154 -12.67 -31.55 -16.70
N PHE A 155 -12.34 -32.34 -15.67
CA PHE A 155 -12.16 -33.79 -15.73
C PHE A 155 -12.94 -34.45 -14.60
N ASP A 156 -13.45 -35.65 -14.88
CA ASP A 156 -14.05 -36.51 -13.87
C ASP A 156 -12.98 -37.28 -13.03
N SER A 157 -13.44 -38.14 -12.13
CA SER A 157 -12.58 -38.97 -11.26
C SER A 157 -11.72 -39.98 -12.03
N LEU A 158 -12.09 -40.32 -13.26
CA LEU A 158 -11.36 -41.23 -14.14
C LEU A 158 -10.43 -40.52 -15.11
N SER A 159 -10.27 -39.20 -14.93
CA SER A 159 -9.48 -38.32 -15.81
C SER A 159 -10.02 -38.20 -17.22
N MET A 160 -11.32 -38.45 -17.42
CA MET A 160 -11.98 -38.21 -18.69
C MET A 160 -12.49 -36.75 -18.74
N PRO A 161 -12.31 -36.02 -19.85
CA PRO A 161 -12.89 -34.67 -19.99
C PRO A 161 -14.41 -34.70 -19.79
N VAL A 162 -14.92 -33.87 -18.88
CA VAL A 162 -16.37 -33.76 -18.64
C VAL A 162 -17.08 -33.18 -19.85
N ASN A 163 -16.43 -32.25 -20.55
CA ASN A 163 -16.90 -31.66 -21.79
C ASN A 163 -15.78 -31.69 -22.84
N ASN A 164 -16.13 -31.96 -24.10
CA ASN A 164 -15.18 -31.92 -25.22
C ASN A 164 -14.75 -30.47 -25.59
N THR A 165 -15.39 -29.47 -25.00
CA THR A 165 -15.14 -28.05 -25.24
C THR A 165 -14.66 -27.40 -23.94
N PRO A 166 -13.37 -27.05 -23.81
CA PRO A 166 -12.86 -26.30 -22.65
C PRO A 166 -13.50 -24.92 -22.59
N LEU A 167 -13.55 -24.34 -21.39
CA LEU A 167 -13.88 -22.92 -21.25
C LEU A 167 -12.72 -22.09 -21.81
N ASP A 168 -12.96 -21.33 -22.87
CA ASP A 168 -12.03 -20.32 -23.38
C ASP A 168 -12.65 -18.93 -23.19
N GLN A 169 -12.01 -18.09 -22.37
CA GLN A 169 -12.54 -16.81 -21.93
C GLN A 169 -11.49 -15.71 -22.12
N ARG A 170 -11.93 -14.54 -22.56
CA ARG A 170 -11.12 -13.34 -22.68
C ARG A 170 -11.69 -12.22 -21.84
N ASP A 171 -10.91 -11.76 -20.86
CA ASP A 171 -11.28 -10.64 -20.02
C ASP A 171 -10.47 -9.39 -20.36
N THR A 172 -11.13 -8.25 -20.30
CA THR A 172 -10.49 -6.95 -20.40
C THR A 172 -10.92 -6.11 -19.20
N THR A 173 -9.94 -5.59 -18.46
CA THR A 173 -10.16 -4.63 -17.38
C THR A 173 -9.47 -3.33 -17.73
N LEU A 174 -10.20 -2.22 -17.69
CA LEU A 174 -9.65 -0.88 -17.90
C LEU A 174 -9.95 -0.01 -16.69
N MET A 175 -8.90 0.44 -16.01
CA MET A 175 -8.99 1.35 -14.87
C MET A 175 -8.41 2.70 -15.23
N LYS A 176 -9.12 3.78 -14.91
CA LYS A 176 -8.71 5.17 -15.06
C LYS A 176 -8.93 5.89 -13.75
N ASN A 177 -7.86 6.39 -13.16
CA ASN A 177 -7.91 7.14 -11.92
C ASN A 177 -7.41 8.57 -12.19
N TYR A 178 -8.21 9.54 -11.77
CA TYR A 178 -7.88 10.96 -11.82
C TYR A 178 -7.90 11.50 -10.40
N ASN A 179 -6.88 12.28 -10.05
CA ASN A 179 -6.80 12.93 -8.74
C ASN A 179 -6.28 14.35 -8.91
N LEU A 180 -7.03 15.32 -8.40
CA LEU A 180 -6.65 16.72 -8.29
C LEU A 180 -6.60 17.09 -6.81
N ASN A 181 -5.43 17.52 -6.35
CA ASN A 181 -5.22 18.07 -5.02
C ASN A 181 -4.92 19.57 -5.14
N VAL A 182 -5.57 20.36 -4.31
CA VAL A 182 -5.33 21.78 -4.14
C VAL A 182 -5.09 22.03 -2.67
N GLN A 183 -3.93 22.58 -2.31
CA GLN A 183 -3.59 22.86 -0.93
C GLN A 183 -3.00 24.26 -0.78
N THR A 184 -3.31 24.92 0.33
CA THR A 184 -2.66 26.17 0.73
C THR A 184 -2.50 26.22 2.24
N ASP A 185 -1.34 26.65 2.69
CA ASP A 185 -0.92 26.70 4.08
C ASP A 185 -0.41 28.09 4.44
N TYR A 186 -0.82 28.60 5.58
CA TYR A 186 -0.35 29.85 6.13
C TYR A 186 0.15 29.65 7.55
N THR A 187 1.41 30.07 7.79
CA THR A 187 2.04 30.09 9.11
C THR A 187 2.13 31.51 9.63
N HIS A 188 1.58 31.74 10.80
CA HIS A 188 1.66 33.04 11.51
C HIS A 188 2.39 32.88 12.84
N PRO A 189 3.65 33.31 12.94
CA PRO A 189 4.35 33.39 14.22
C PRO A 189 3.73 34.49 15.08
N LEU A 190 3.31 34.11 16.29
CA LEU A 190 2.85 35.04 17.33
C LEU A 190 4.03 35.57 18.16
N SER A 191 5.06 34.72 18.31
CA SER A 191 6.33 35.05 18.96
C SER A 191 7.45 34.18 18.34
N GLN A 192 8.65 34.24 18.88
CA GLN A 192 9.76 33.38 18.48
C GLN A 192 9.50 31.88 18.78
N THR A 193 8.64 31.62 19.76
CA THR A 193 8.36 30.23 20.23
C THR A 193 6.94 29.77 20.00
N THR A 194 6.04 30.65 19.55
CA THR A 194 4.60 30.33 19.41
C THR A 194 4.12 30.72 18.03
N LYS A 195 3.36 29.83 17.38
CA LYS A 195 2.79 30.04 16.04
C LYS A 195 1.41 29.43 15.88
N ILE A 196 0.66 29.99 14.95
CA ILE A 196 -0.57 29.43 14.39
C ILE A 196 -0.27 29.00 12.96
N GLU A 197 -0.71 27.82 12.59
CA GLU A 197 -0.69 27.30 11.21
C GLU A 197 -2.12 27.00 10.81
N THR A 198 -2.54 27.45 9.64
CA THR A 198 -3.88 27.18 9.11
C THR A 198 -3.79 26.87 7.62
N GLY A 199 -4.71 26.09 7.13
CA GLY A 199 -4.71 25.73 5.72
C GLY A 199 -6.04 25.17 5.23
N TYR A 200 -6.09 25.04 3.92
CA TYR A 200 -7.16 24.39 3.19
C TYR A 200 -6.57 23.30 2.31
N LYS A 201 -7.27 22.14 2.22
CA LYS A 201 -6.96 21.09 1.28
C LYS A 201 -8.23 20.57 0.61
N GLY A 202 -8.29 20.69 -0.72
CA GLY A 202 -9.29 20.05 -1.57
C GLY A 202 -8.71 18.83 -2.27
N THR A 203 -9.40 17.70 -2.20
CA THR A 203 -9.04 16.46 -2.91
C THR A 203 -10.23 16.02 -3.75
N PHE A 204 -10.03 15.88 -5.05
CA PHE A 204 -11.04 15.52 -6.03
C PHE A 204 -10.57 14.28 -6.78
N ARG A 205 -11.20 13.13 -6.51
CA ARG A 205 -10.82 11.84 -7.09
C ARG A 205 -11.95 11.29 -7.96
N THR A 206 -11.59 10.65 -9.05
CA THR A 206 -12.51 9.86 -9.85
C THR A 206 -11.80 8.57 -10.26
N ASN A 207 -12.38 7.45 -9.89
CA ASN A 207 -11.95 6.11 -10.28
C ASN A 207 -13.02 5.54 -11.22
N ASP A 208 -12.64 5.15 -12.43
CA ASP A 208 -13.52 4.56 -13.45
C ASP A 208 -12.94 3.20 -13.83
N ASN A 209 -13.68 2.14 -13.53
CA ASN A 209 -13.30 0.76 -13.78
C ASN A 209 -14.31 0.10 -14.72
N GLU A 210 -13.84 -0.36 -15.86
CA GLU A 210 -14.62 -1.12 -16.82
C GLU A 210 -14.07 -2.54 -16.93
N PHE A 211 -14.96 -3.52 -16.83
CA PHE A 211 -14.69 -4.94 -16.99
C PHE A 211 -15.58 -5.52 -18.08
N LYS A 212 -15.00 -6.32 -18.95
CA LYS A 212 -15.66 -7.05 -20.02
C LYS A 212 -15.12 -8.46 -20.08
N SER A 213 -16.00 -9.44 -20.22
CA SER A 213 -15.64 -10.85 -20.41
C SER A 213 -16.33 -11.39 -21.67
N ASP A 214 -15.56 -12.03 -22.53
CA ASP A 214 -16.02 -12.71 -23.75
C ASP A 214 -15.71 -14.20 -23.63
N THR A 215 -16.67 -15.07 -23.92
CA THR A 215 -16.50 -16.52 -23.89
C THR A 215 -16.62 -17.08 -25.30
N LEU A 216 -15.78 -18.06 -25.64
CA LEU A 216 -15.84 -18.73 -26.94
C LEU A 216 -17.13 -19.56 -27.05
N ASP A 217 -17.96 -19.19 -28.01
CA ASP A 217 -19.07 -20.04 -28.46
C ASP A 217 -18.56 -20.97 -29.58
N TYR A 218 -18.44 -22.24 -29.25
CA TYR A 218 -17.91 -23.24 -30.17
C TYR A 218 -18.83 -23.51 -31.36
N SER A 219 -20.14 -23.24 -31.24
CA SER A 219 -21.08 -23.40 -32.33
C SER A 219 -20.94 -22.29 -33.38
N LEU A 220 -20.62 -21.09 -32.94
CA LEU A 220 -20.37 -19.93 -33.79
C LEU A 220 -18.90 -19.78 -34.15
N ASN A 221 -18.01 -20.53 -33.50
CA ASN A 221 -16.56 -20.40 -33.59
C ASN A 221 -16.11 -18.92 -33.40
N ASN A 222 -16.73 -18.23 -32.45
CA ASN A 222 -16.49 -16.82 -32.19
C ASN A 222 -16.64 -16.50 -30.70
N PHE A 223 -15.93 -15.46 -30.24
CA PHE A 223 -16.07 -14.95 -28.88
C PHE A 223 -17.32 -14.10 -28.76
N VAL A 224 -18.18 -14.43 -27.82
CA VAL A 224 -19.42 -13.74 -27.51
C VAL A 224 -19.30 -13.05 -26.16
N THR A 225 -19.66 -11.76 -26.12
CA THR A 225 -19.65 -11.01 -24.87
C THR A 225 -20.72 -11.54 -23.92
N ASN A 226 -20.29 -11.91 -22.73
CA ASN A 226 -21.22 -12.22 -21.65
C ASN A 226 -21.74 -10.90 -21.05
N THR A 227 -22.98 -10.55 -21.38
CA THR A 227 -23.63 -9.30 -20.92
C THR A 227 -23.78 -9.24 -19.41
N ASP A 228 -23.93 -10.39 -18.73
CA ASP A 228 -24.12 -10.48 -17.28
C ASP A 228 -22.81 -10.20 -16.52
N THR A 229 -21.67 -10.35 -17.18
CA THR A 229 -20.36 -10.07 -16.59
C THR A 229 -19.77 -8.71 -17.00
N LYS A 230 -20.43 -8.00 -17.93
CA LYS A 230 -19.99 -6.64 -18.27
C LYS A 230 -20.30 -5.69 -17.14
N ASN A 231 -19.29 -4.97 -16.66
CA ASN A 231 -19.44 -4.00 -15.59
C ASN A 231 -18.65 -2.72 -15.87
N ARG A 232 -19.25 -1.57 -15.59
CA ARG A 232 -18.54 -0.30 -15.49
C ARG A 232 -19.00 0.45 -14.26
N PHE A 233 -18.09 0.58 -13.30
CA PHE A 233 -18.30 1.26 -12.04
C PHE A 233 -17.41 2.49 -11.92
N LYS A 234 -18.02 3.64 -11.59
CA LYS A 234 -17.33 4.91 -11.41
C LYS A 234 -17.56 5.40 -9.98
N LEU A 235 -16.48 5.69 -9.26
CA LEU A 235 -16.49 6.26 -7.92
C LEU A 235 -15.88 7.65 -7.96
N SER A 236 -16.65 8.68 -7.63
CA SER A 236 -16.21 10.07 -7.52
C SER A 236 -16.26 10.51 -6.06
N GLU A 237 -15.18 11.14 -5.59
CA GLU A 237 -14.99 11.54 -4.20
C GLU A 237 -14.44 12.97 -4.14
N TYR A 238 -15.15 13.84 -3.41
CA TYR A 238 -14.78 15.24 -3.21
C TYR A 238 -14.64 15.51 -1.72
N ILE A 239 -13.41 15.78 -1.27
CA ILE A 239 -13.07 16.03 0.12
C ILE A 239 -12.55 17.45 0.24
N ASN A 240 -13.24 18.27 1.03
CA ASN A 240 -12.84 19.63 1.35
C ASN A 240 -12.48 19.69 2.83
N ALA A 241 -11.29 20.14 3.15
CA ALA A 241 -10.78 20.20 4.49
C ALA A 241 -10.23 21.58 4.84
N VAL A 242 -10.57 22.07 6.02
CA VAL A 242 -9.95 23.25 6.65
C VAL A 242 -9.33 22.80 7.97
N TYR A 243 -8.16 23.29 8.26
CA TYR A 243 -7.44 22.93 9.47
C TYR A 243 -6.68 24.09 10.08
N GLY A 244 -6.48 23.99 11.38
CA GLY A 244 -5.67 24.91 12.13
C GLY A 244 -4.89 24.22 13.24
N THR A 245 -3.68 24.67 13.51
CA THR A 245 -2.87 24.21 14.64
C THR A 245 -2.30 25.40 15.38
N PHE A 246 -2.29 25.27 16.70
CA PHE A 246 -1.62 26.18 17.62
C PHE A 246 -0.47 25.44 18.29
N SER A 247 0.74 25.94 18.19
CA SER A 247 1.91 25.29 18.76
C SER A 247 2.86 26.31 19.40
N GLY A 248 3.54 25.88 20.45
CA GLY A 248 4.51 26.72 21.12
C GLY A 248 5.40 25.95 22.09
N SER A 249 6.34 26.70 22.69
CA SER A 249 7.19 26.18 23.74
C SER A 249 7.41 27.23 24.84
N ILE A 250 7.44 26.73 26.09
CA ILE A 250 7.76 27.51 27.30
C ILE A 250 8.92 26.77 27.96
N LYS A 251 10.12 27.32 27.85
CA LYS A 251 11.38 26.67 28.27
C LYS A 251 11.48 25.27 27.60
N ASP A 252 11.56 24.23 28.38
CA ASP A 252 11.72 22.83 27.94
C ASP A 252 10.39 22.12 27.66
N PHE A 253 9.26 22.79 27.90
CA PHE A 253 7.94 22.26 27.62
C PHE A 253 7.42 22.78 26.29
N SER A 254 6.99 21.87 25.40
CA SER A 254 6.39 22.21 24.12
C SER A 254 4.99 21.61 24.01
N TYR A 255 4.11 22.32 23.30
CA TYR A 255 2.72 21.91 23.10
C TYR A 255 2.29 22.17 21.67
N LYS A 256 1.39 21.33 21.17
CA LYS A 256 0.71 21.50 19.89
C LYS A 256 -0.72 20.97 20.02
N ALA A 257 -1.68 21.76 19.57
CA ALA A 257 -3.08 21.36 19.44
C ALA A 257 -3.56 21.71 18.04
N GLY A 258 -4.29 20.83 17.42
CA GLY A 258 -4.80 21.00 16.07
C GLY A 258 -6.24 20.47 15.92
N ILE A 259 -6.95 21.06 14.99
CA ILE A 259 -8.25 20.60 14.55
C ILE A 259 -8.29 20.64 13.04
N ARG A 260 -8.85 19.59 12.45
CA ARG A 260 -9.14 19.50 11.02
C ARG A 260 -10.60 19.11 10.86
N VAL A 261 -11.28 19.79 9.96
CA VAL A 261 -12.69 19.59 9.66
C VAL A 261 -12.78 19.22 8.19
N GLU A 262 -13.50 18.14 7.88
CA GLU A 262 -13.67 17.63 6.52
C GLU A 262 -15.12 17.48 6.15
N GLN A 263 -15.48 17.93 4.96
CA GLN A 263 -16.71 17.58 4.26
C GLN A 263 -16.38 16.64 3.11
N THR A 264 -16.92 15.43 3.14
CA THR A 264 -16.75 14.41 2.10
C THR A 264 -18.07 14.16 1.36
N ASN A 265 -18.01 14.14 0.04
CA ASN A 265 -19.11 13.77 -0.84
C ASN A 265 -18.63 12.65 -1.76
N THR A 266 -19.23 11.48 -1.65
CA THR A 266 -18.91 10.30 -2.46
C THR A 266 -20.13 9.94 -3.31
N THR A 267 -19.89 9.68 -4.60
CA THR A 267 -20.90 9.19 -5.55
C THR A 267 -20.36 7.96 -6.25
N GLY A 268 -21.04 6.83 -6.09
CA GLY A 268 -20.78 5.60 -6.83
C GLY A 268 -21.86 5.39 -7.90
N GLU A 269 -21.45 5.12 -9.13
CA GLU A 269 -22.32 4.94 -10.30
C GLU A 269 -22.01 3.59 -10.96
N LEU A 270 -22.94 2.66 -10.93
CA LEU A 270 -22.87 1.43 -11.72
C LEU A 270 -23.51 1.70 -13.08
N LEU A 271 -22.69 2.10 -14.05
CA LEU A 271 -23.13 2.57 -15.36
C LEU A 271 -23.77 1.46 -16.22
N THR A 272 -23.56 0.20 -15.86
CA THR A 272 -24.12 -0.95 -16.58
C THR A 272 -25.64 -1.09 -16.40
N ASN A 273 -26.16 -0.74 -15.21
CA ASN A 273 -27.58 -0.84 -14.88
C ASN A 273 -28.18 0.47 -14.38
N ASN A 274 -27.42 1.60 -14.52
CA ASN A 274 -27.83 2.94 -14.10
C ASN A 274 -28.19 3.07 -12.61
N THR A 275 -27.58 2.24 -11.74
CA THR A 275 -27.74 2.39 -10.29
C THR A 275 -26.70 3.35 -9.72
N GLN A 276 -27.10 4.12 -8.73
CA GLN A 276 -26.26 5.13 -8.10
C GLN A 276 -26.48 5.10 -6.58
N PHE A 277 -25.40 5.33 -5.83
CA PHE A 277 -25.45 5.62 -4.41
C PHE A 277 -24.67 6.89 -4.09
N LYS A 278 -25.03 7.55 -2.99
CA LYS A 278 -24.35 8.75 -2.50
C LYS A 278 -24.13 8.65 -1.00
N GLN A 279 -22.94 9.08 -0.59
CA GLN A 279 -22.59 9.22 0.83
C GLN A 279 -22.06 10.64 1.05
N ASN A 280 -22.59 11.32 2.05
CA ASN A 280 -22.18 12.66 2.45
C ASN A 280 -21.99 12.66 3.95
N TYR A 281 -20.81 13.06 4.41
CA TYR A 281 -20.50 13.11 5.83
C TYR A 281 -19.53 14.23 6.16
N PHE A 282 -19.63 14.67 7.41
CA PHE A 282 -18.82 15.73 7.97
C PHE A 282 -18.06 15.21 9.18
N ASP A 283 -16.75 15.38 9.19
CA ASP A 283 -15.86 14.81 10.19
C ASP A 283 -14.98 15.87 10.84
N ILE A 284 -14.64 15.61 12.10
CA ILE A 284 -13.72 16.41 12.89
C ILE A 284 -12.58 15.53 13.39
N PHE A 285 -11.35 15.98 13.13
CA PHE A 285 -10.12 15.30 13.48
C PHE A 285 -9.29 16.16 14.43
N PRO A 286 -9.48 16.03 15.75
CA PRO A 286 -8.64 16.66 16.74
C PRO A 286 -7.28 15.96 16.84
N SER A 287 -6.26 16.74 17.19
CA SER A 287 -4.93 16.24 17.51
C SER A 287 -4.30 17.09 18.60
N ALA A 288 -3.55 16.47 19.49
CA ALA A 288 -2.82 17.19 20.54
C ALA A 288 -1.51 16.47 20.84
N SER A 289 -0.47 17.22 21.16
CA SER A 289 0.76 16.68 21.71
C SER A 289 1.40 17.64 22.69
N ILE A 290 1.96 17.08 23.73
CA ILE A 290 2.80 17.79 24.71
C ILE A 290 4.11 17.05 24.81
N SER A 291 5.20 17.79 24.97
CA SER A 291 6.51 17.20 25.16
C SER A 291 7.34 18.00 26.16
N GLN A 292 8.12 17.29 26.97
CA GLN A 292 9.02 17.85 27.96
C GLN A 292 10.45 17.36 27.67
N LYS A 293 11.37 18.28 27.49
CA LYS A 293 12.80 17.95 27.49
C LYS A 293 13.24 17.61 28.89
N ILE A 294 14.04 16.56 29.01
CA ILE A 294 14.59 16.04 30.27
C ILE A 294 16.12 16.06 30.16
N GLY A 295 16.76 16.94 30.88
CA GLY A 295 18.19 17.20 30.70
C GLY A 295 18.49 17.83 29.35
N SER A 296 19.68 17.59 28.80
CA SER A 296 20.16 18.27 27.58
C SER A 296 19.64 17.65 26.28
N ALA A 297 19.19 16.41 26.27
CA ALA A 297 18.95 15.68 25.03
C ALA A 297 17.75 14.71 25.03
N ASN A 298 17.23 14.34 26.20
CA ASN A 298 16.10 13.41 26.29
C ASN A 298 14.76 14.15 26.18
N GLN A 299 13.71 13.46 25.73
CA GLN A 299 12.39 14.04 25.59
C GLN A 299 11.30 13.01 25.89
N LEU A 300 10.37 13.37 26.74
CA LEU A 300 9.11 12.67 26.95
C LEU A 300 8.03 13.35 26.13
N GLN A 301 7.19 12.57 25.44
CA GLN A 301 6.09 13.10 24.64
C GLN A 301 4.84 12.26 24.83
N LEU A 302 3.70 12.92 25.01
CA LEU A 302 2.37 12.34 24.97
C LEU A 302 1.63 12.94 23.77
N SER A 303 0.96 12.10 22.97
CA SER A 303 0.20 12.54 21.81
C SER A 303 -1.13 11.81 21.68
N TYR A 304 -2.09 12.50 21.06
CA TYR A 304 -3.38 11.98 20.65
C TYR A 304 -3.68 12.43 19.23
N SER A 305 -4.25 11.54 18.42
CA SER A 305 -4.76 11.89 17.09
C SER A 305 -5.93 11.00 16.70
N ARG A 306 -6.92 11.59 16.01
CA ARG A 306 -7.99 10.88 15.34
C ARG A 306 -7.77 10.88 13.83
N ARG A 307 -7.99 9.73 13.19
CA ARG A 307 -7.82 9.53 11.74
C ARG A 307 -9.03 8.82 11.14
N ILE A 308 -9.14 8.87 9.81
CA ILE A 308 -10.19 8.21 9.03
C ILE A 308 -9.56 7.35 7.93
N THR A 309 -10.11 6.15 7.74
CA THR A 309 -9.84 5.27 6.58
C THR A 309 -11.15 5.14 5.80
N ARG A 310 -11.13 5.56 4.53
CA ARG A 310 -12.31 5.49 3.65
C ARG A 310 -12.33 4.20 2.86
N PRO A 311 -13.50 3.58 2.62
CA PRO A 311 -13.59 2.42 1.76
C PRO A 311 -13.15 2.78 0.33
N ASN A 312 -12.38 1.91 -0.28
CA ASN A 312 -11.90 2.10 -1.64
C ASN A 312 -12.93 1.60 -2.69
N MET A 313 -12.68 1.92 -3.96
CA MET A 313 -13.55 1.54 -5.08
C MET A 313 -13.84 0.02 -5.14
N TRP A 314 -12.87 -0.84 -4.85
CA TRP A 314 -13.04 -2.29 -4.92
C TRP A 314 -13.96 -2.83 -3.84
N ARG A 315 -13.88 -2.25 -2.63
CA ARG A 315 -14.72 -2.62 -1.50
C ARG A 315 -16.16 -2.13 -1.67
N MET A 316 -16.38 -1.07 -2.47
CA MET A 316 -17.71 -0.47 -2.68
C MET A 316 -18.41 -0.90 -3.97
N ASN A 317 -17.70 -1.52 -4.93
CA ASN A 317 -18.29 -1.92 -6.22
C ASN A 317 -19.26 -3.09 -6.01
N PRO A 318 -20.58 -2.90 -6.18
CA PRO A 318 -21.60 -3.93 -5.91
C PRO A 318 -21.66 -5.02 -6.99
N PHE A 319 -20.76 -4.99 -7.95
CA PHE A 319 -20.74 -5.98 -9.03
C PHE A 319 -20.19 -7.31 -8.53
N TYR A 320 -21.00 -8.39 -8.73
CA TYR A 320 -20.57 -9.76 -8.44
C TYR A 320 -19.61 -10.26 -9.51
N ARG A 321 -18.35 -10.45 -9.15
CA ARG A 321 -17.29 -10.91 -10.04
C ARG A 321 -16.78 -12.28 -9.65
N LYS A 322 -16.91 -13.26 -10.56
CA LYS A 322 -16.27 -14.57 -10.42
C LYS A 322 -14.81 -14.49 -10.90
N TRP A 323 -13.89 -14.88 -10.03
CA TRP A 323 -12.47 -15.02 -10.35
C TRP A 323 -12.13 -16.44 -10.82
N SER A 324 -12.90 -17.41 -10.32
CA SER A 324 -12.84 -18.83 -10.68
C SER A 324 -14.21 -19.47 -10.44
N PRO A 325 -14.43 -20.73 -10.84
CA PRO A 325 -15.69 -21.42 -10.56
C PRO A 325 -16.08 -21.50 -9.09
N ARG A 326 -15.10 -21.42 -8.19
CA ARG A 326 -15.27 -21.57 -6.73
C ARG A 326 -15.06 -20.28 -5.93
N PHE A 327 -14.64 -19.18 -6.57
CA PHE A 327 -14.34 -17.91 -5.89
C PHE A 327 -14.99 -16.74 -6.60
N ALA A 328 -15.71 -15.93 -5.84
CA ALA A 328 -16.30 -14.69 -6.29
C ALA A 328 -16.06 -13.57 -5.29
N MET A 329 -16.22 -12.33 -5.73
CA MET A 329 -16.18 -11.14 -4.89
C MET A 329 -17.31 -10.20 -5.27
N VAL A 330 -17.89 -9.55 -4.25
CA VAL A 330 -18.89 -8.48 -4.38
C VAL A 330 -18.59 -7.40 -3.35
N GLY A 331 -18.43 -6.15 -3.79
CA GLY A 331 -18.26 -5.03 -2.88
C GLY A 331 -19.57 -4.61 -2.23
N ASN A 332 -19.47 -3.76 -1.20
CA ASN A 332 -20.60 -3.27 -0.44
C ASN A 332 -20.66 -1.73 -0.51
N PRO A 333 -21.64 -1.14 -1.22
CA PRO A 333 -21.80 0.32 -1.32
C PRO A 333 -22.24 0.99 -0.01
N GLU A 334 -22.68 0.23 1.00
CA GLU A 334 -23.12 0.73 2.30
C GLU A 334 -21.98 0.90 3.31
N LEU A 335 -20.74 0.56 2.92
CA LEU A 335 -19.58 0.71 3.79
C LEU A 335 -19.42 2.14 4.29
N LYS A 336 -19.26 2.27 5.60
CA LYS A 336 -18.92 3.52 6.28
C LYS A 336 -17.40 3.65 6.41
N PRO A 337 -16.87 4.88 6.58
CA PRO A 337 -15.48 5.07 6.95
C PRO A 337 -15.15 4.45 8.31
N GLU A 338 -13.94 3.96 8.43
CA GLU A 338 -13.33 3.53 9.69
C GLU A 338 -12.64 4.71 10.37
N TYR A 339 -12.79 4.84 11.69
CA TYR A 339 -12.13 5.86 12.50
C TYR A 339 -11.16 5.25 13.49
N SER A 340 -9.97 5.86 13.61
CA SER A 340 -8.92 5.41 14.51
C SER A 340 -8.52 6.52 15.47
N ASP A 341 -8.67 6.26 16.77
CA ASP A 341 -8.18 7.11 17.86
C ASP A 341 -6.88 6.51 18.41
N SER A 342 -5.76 7.26 18.33
CA SER A 342 -4.43 6.82 18.78
C SER A 342 -3.93 7.68 19.95
N TYR A 343 -3.52 7.01 21.02
CA TYR A 343 -2.88 7.59 22.20
C TYR A 343 -1.47 7.03 22.30
N GLU A 344 -0.45 7.89 22.38
CA GLU A 344 0.94 7.48 22.33
C GLU A 344 1.76 8.21 23.39
N LEU A 345 2.55 7.44 24.15
CA LEU A 345 3.54 7.94 25.11
C LEU A 345 4.91 7.47 24.66
N SER A 346 5.78 8.40 24.27
CA SER A 346 7.14 8.10 23.84
C SER A 346 8.18 8.78 24.71
N PHE A 347 9.30 8.08 24.94
CA PHE A 347 10.47 8.63 25.60
C PHE A 347 11.68 8.50 24.67
N MET A 348 12.18 9.61 24.17
CA MET A 348 13.40 9.63 23.39
C MET A 348 14.61 9.75 24.29
N PHE A 349 15.37 8.68 24.39
CA PHE A 349 16.65 8.65 25.05
C PHE A 349 17.77 8.88 24.05
N PHE A 350 18.52 9.93 24.24
CA PHE A 350 19.66 10.27 23.41
C PHE A 350 20.97 10.06 24.15
N SER A 351 21.88 9.33 23.53
CA SER A 351 23.25 9.18 24.00
C SER A 351 24.24 9.39 22.84
N PRO A 352 25.53 9.59 23.12
CA PRO A 352 26.53 9.68 22.03
C PRO A 352 26.60 8.44 21.14
N VAL A 353 26.14 7.28 21.63
CA VAL A 353 26.18 5.98 20.91
C VAL A 353 24.92 5.65 20.17
N ALA A 354 23.75 6.05 20.68
CA ALA A 354 22.48 5.68 20.09
C ALA A 354 21.34 6.63 20.53
N THR A 355 20.34 6.76 19.68
CA THR A 355 19.02 7.24 20.06
C THR A 355 18.09 6.06 20.18
N ILE A 356 17.47 5.88 21.34
CA ILE A 356 16.51 4.81 21.63
C ILE A 356 15.19 5.48 22.00
N THR A 357 14.11 5.08 21.32
CA THR A 357 12.78 5.66 21.56
C THR A 357 11.78 4.53 21.79
N PRO A 358 11.54 4.11 23.05
CA PRO A 358 10.35 3.35 23.38
C PRO A 358 9.10 4.21 23.25
N LEU A 359 8.04 3.64 22.68
CA LEU A 359 6.74 4.23 22.47
C LEU A 359 5.67 3.23 22.87
N VAL A 360 4.92 3.54 23.91
CA VAL A 360 3.73 2.77 24.29
C VAL A 360 2.52 3.40 23.64
N PHE A 361 1.66 2.58 23.04
CA PHE A 361 0.47 3.06 22.39
C PHE A 361 -0.78 2.29 22.79
N TYR A 362 -1.91 2.98 22.70
CA TYR A 362 -3.25 2.42 22.68
C TYR A 362 -3.98 2.98 21.48
N ARG A 363 -4.55 2.11 20.65
CA ARG A 363 -5.33 2.48 19.46
C ARG A 363 -6.69 1.81 19.53
N GLN A 364 -7.73 2.60 19.28
CA GLN A 364 -9.10 2.14 19.18
C GLN A 364 -9.65 2.48 17.80
N ASN A 365 -10.08 1.47 17.06
CA ASN A 365 -10.71 1.62 15.76
C ASN A 365 -12.20 1.36 15.89
N HIS A 366 -13.01 2.14 15.17
CA HIS A 366 -14.45 2.06 15.09
C HIS A 366 -14.86 1.81 13.64
N ASP A 367 -15.94 1.06 13.41
CA ASP A 367 -16.46 0.73 12.07
C ASP A 367 -15.38 0.09 11.17
N VAL A 368 -14.59 -0.84 11.71
CA VAL A 368 -13.45 -1.46 11.00
C VAL A 368 -13.91 -2.13 9.72
N ILE A 369 -13.33 -1.75 8.58
CA ILE A 369 -13.67 -2.31 7.27
C ILE A 369 -12.97 -3.65 7.11
N SER A 370 -13.70 -4.74 7.26
CA SER A 370 -13.21 -6.11 7.19
C SER A 370 -13.78 -6.86 6.00
N SER A 371 -13.00 -7.79 5.44
CA SER A 371 -13.51 -8.79 4.51
C SER A 371 -14.38 -9.79 5.28
N TYR A 372 -15.44 -10.24 4.64
CA TYR A 372 -16.33 -11.27 5.11
C TYR A 372 -16.53 -12.31 4.02
N ASN A 373 -16.20 -13.54 4.32
CA ASN A 373 -16.30 -14.66 3.40
C ASN A 373 -17.48 -15.56 3.83
N TYR A 374 -18.27 -15.98 2.85
CA TYR A 374 -19.39 -16.91 3.05
C TYR A 374 -19.51 -17.85 1.86
N LEU A 375 -20.20 -18.99 2.04
CA LEU A 375 -20.48 -19.91 0.96
C LEU A 375 -21.81 -19.60 0.27
N GLN A 376 -21.76 -19.40 -1.03
CA GLN A 376 -22.93 -19.41 -1.90
C GLN A 376 -23.07 -20.79 -2.53
N ASP A 377 -24.32 -21.32 -2.54
CA ASP A 377 -24.64 -22.67 -3.08
C ASP A 377 -23.74 -23.77 -2.49
N SER A 378 -23.28 -23.59 -1.23
CA SER A 378 -22.43 -24.51 -0.46
C SER A 378 -21.05 -24.83 -1.06
N ILE A 379 -20.66 -24.20 -2.17
CA ILE A 379 -19.41 -24.50 -2.92
C ILE A 379 -18.67 -23.28 -3.48
N ILE A 380 -19.32 -22.13 -3.56
CA ILE A 380 -18.68 -20.90 -4.06
C ILE A 380 -18.35 -20.02 -2.87
N THR A 381 -17.07 -19.81 -2.61
CA THR A 381 -16.63 -18.84 -1.61
C THR A 381 -16.81 -17.43 -2.18
N VAL A 382 -17.65 -16.62 -1.54
CA VAL A 382 -17.89 -15.23 -1.88
C VAL A 382 -17.24 -14.33 -0.84
N THR A 383 -16.33 -13.47 -1.29
CA THR A 383 -15.76 -12.41 -0.46
C THR A 383 -16.56 -11.13 -0.62
N THR A 384 -17.02 -10.55 0.48
CA THR A 384 -17.63 -9.22 0.56
C THR A 384 -16.96 -8.40 1.65
N PHE A 385 -17.45 -7.18 1.90
CA PHE A 385 -16.89 -6.28 2.91
C PHE A 385 -18.00 -5.75 3.81
N ARG A 386 -17.68 -5.61 5.10
CA ARG A 386 -18.58 -5.07 6.12
C ARG A 386 -17.81 -4.19 7.09
N ASN A 387 -18.50 -3.30 7.77
CA ASN A 387 -17.96 -2.62 8.93
C ASN A 387 -18.16 -3.51 10.16
N ALA A 388 -17.08 -4.05 10.71
CA ALA A 388 -17.08 -4.69 12.02
C ALA A 388 -17.22 -3.63 13.12
N THR A 389 -17.70 -4.03 14.31
CA THR A 389 -18.01 -3.11 15.41
C THR A 389 -16.79 -2.28 15.83
N GLY A 390 -15.62 -2.92 15.99
CA GLY A 390 -14.39 -2.21 16.34
C GLY A 390 -13.20 -3.14 16.55
N SER A 391 -12.06 -2.51 16.81
CA SER A 391 -10.87 -3.22 17.30
C SER A 391 -10.06 -2.34 18.24
N LYS A 392 -9.35 -2.95 19.17
CA LYS A 392 -8.44 -2.30 20.13
C LYS A 392 -7.06 -2.92 19.98
N SER A 393 -6.03 -2.08 19.91
CA SER A 393 -4.64 -2.51 19.89
C SER A 393 -3.85 -1.74 20.91
N TYR A 394 -3.00 -2.42 21.67
CA TYR A 394 -2.09 -1.79 22.61
C TYR A 394 -0.73 -2.48 22.52
N GLY A 395 0.33 -1.71 22.67
CA GLY A 395 1.65 -2.27 22.47
C GLY A 395 2.79 -1.33 22.77
N LEU A 396 3.97 -1.82 22.43
CA LEU A 396 5.25 -1.14 22.58
C LEU A 396 5.98 -1.17 21.24
N ASP A 397 6.32 0.01 20.73
CA ASP A 397 7.29 0.17 19.67
C ASP A 397 8.64 0.60 20.25
N LEU A 398 9.72 0.00 19.77
CA LEU A 398 11.09 0.35 20.13
C LEU A 398 11.87 0.73 18.89
N LEU A 399 12.21 2.03 18.77
CA LEU A 399 13.04 2.54 17.70
C LEU A 399 14.48 2.72 18.20
N ILE A 400 15.43 2.18 17.45
CA ILE A 400 16.86 2.23 17.76
C ILE A 400 17.61 2.78 16.55
N ASN A 401 18.34 3.89 16.76
CA ASN A 401 19.25 4.44 15.76
C ASN A 401 20.61 4.63 16.40
N SER A 402 21.61 3.88 15.93
CA SER A 402 22.98 3.99 16.41
C SER A 402 23.92 4.40 15.28
N ARG A 403 24.75 5.41 15.54
CA ARG A 403 25.83 5.87 14.66
C ARG A 403 27.11 6.13 15.44
N ALA A 404 27.25 5.46 16.56
CA ALA A 404 28.35 5.69 17.51
C ALA A 404 29.72 5.32 17.00
N LEU A 405 29.75 4.30 16.15
CA LEU A 405 30.98 3.77 15.61
C LEU A 405 31.09 4.18 14.15
N SER A 406 32.23 4.70 13.75
CA SER A 406 32.48 5.11 12.35
C SER A 406 32.34 3.93 11.38
N TRP A 407 32.51 2.71 11.88
CA TRP A 407 32.45 1.46 11.09
C TRP A 407 31.11 0.72 11.20
N PHE A 408 30.20 1.13 12.12
CA PHE A 408 28.93 0.42 12.35
C PHE A 408 27.75 1.39 12.53
N ASN A 409 26.69 1.15 11.77
CA ASN A 409 25.42 1.84 11.87
C ASN A 409 24.30 0.81 12.04
N LEU A 410 23.38 1.03 12.98
CA LEU A 410 22.21 0.20 13.24
C LEU A 410 20.96 1.06 13.21
N ASN A 411 19.97 0.66 12.40
CA ASN A 411 18.60 1.16 12.46
C ASN A 411 17.69 -0.03 12.73
N GLY A 412 16.95 0.04 13.82
CA GLY A 412 16.04 -1.03 14.25
C GLY A 412 14.68 -0.47 14.63
N THR A 413 13.64 -1.15 14.25
CA THR A 413 12.27 -0.94 14.74
C THR A 413 11.72 -2.29 15.16
N PHE A 414 11.24 -2.36 16.40
CA PHE A 414 10.57 -3.53 16.96
C PHE A 414 9.19 -3.08 17.44
N SER A 415 8.16 -3.83 17.08
CA SER A 415 6.77 -3.59 17.49
C SER A 415 6.24 -4.84 18.17
N PHE A 416 5.70 -4.69 19.35
CA PHE A 416 5.07 -5.76 20.15
C PHE A 416 3.68 -5.28 20.51
N TYR A 417 2.64 -5.94 20.02
CA TYR A 417 1.28 -5.50 20.30
C TYR A 417 0.28 -6.64 20.33
N ASP A 418 -0.74 -6.42 21.09
CA ASP A 418 -1.93 -7.25 21.13
C ASP A 418 -3.05 -6.53 20.38
N THR A 419 -3.86 -7.28 19.62
CA THR A 419 -5.05 -6.77 18.94
C THR A 419 -6.24 -7.62 19.29
N LYS A 420 -7.34 -6.95 19.66
CA LYS A 420 -8.63 -7.55 19.94
C LYS A 420 -9.68 -6.97 19.02
N PHE A 421 -10.39 -7.84 18.31
CA PHE A 421 -11.59 -7.47 17.56
C PHE A 421 -12.82 -7.60 18.45
N ASP A 422 -13.70 -6.60 18.40
CA ASP A 422 -14.99 -6.68 19.08
C ASP A 422 -15.90 -7.67 18.32
N SER A 423 -16.62 -8.54 19.03
CA SER A 423 -17.58 -9.46 18.42
C SER A 423 -18.70 -8.70 17.71
N ASP A 424 -19.10 -9.17 16.53
CA ASP A 424 -20.28 -8.67 15.84
C ASP A 424 -21.48 -9.59 16.14
N PRO A 425 -22.51 -9.11 16.89
CA PRO A 425 -23.66 -9.93 17.27
C PRO A 425 -24.47 -10.47 16.08
N GLY A 426 -24.32 -9.86 14.90
CA GLY A 426 -25.02 -10.27 13.66
C GLY A 426 -24.28 -11.33 12.84
N LEU A 427 -23.07 -11.74 13.25
CA LEU A 427 -22.20 -12.64 12.48
C LEU A 427 -21.64 -13.73 13.39
N THR A 428 -22.16 -14.95 13.24
CA THR A 428 -21.74 -16.12 14.04
C THR A 428 -20.27 -16.52 13.83
N ASP A 429 -19.68 -16.12 12.68
CA ASP A 429 -18.30 -16.42 12.30
C ASP A 429 -17.31 -15.28 12.59
N TYR A 430 -17.79 -14.18 13.17
CA TYR A 430 -16.95 -13.12 13.73
C TYR A 430 -16.71 -13.41 15.22
N ALA A 431 -15.76 -14.28 15.49
CA ALA A 431 -15.32 -14.48 16.86
C ALA A 431 -14.49 -13.26 17.32
N SER A 432 -14.64 -12.84 18.57
CA SER A 432 -13.67 -11.93 19.17
C SER A 432 -12.38 -12.72 19.32
N GLU A 433 -11.44 -12.53 18.42
CA GLU A 433 -10.12 -13.12 18.52
C GLU A 433 -9.14 -12.09 19.07
N ASP A 434 -8.38 -12.50 20.07
CA ASP A 434 -7.27 -11.75 20.63
C ASP A 434 -5.97 -12.35 20.13
N GLY A 435 -4.99 -11.52 19.84
CA GLY A 435 -3.72 -12.08 19.48
C GLY A 435 -2.55 -11.13 19.51
N PHE A 436 -1.49 -11.68 20.07
CA PHE A 436 -0.19 -11.04 20.12
C PHE A 436 0.52 -11.17 18.78
N THR A 437 1.04 -10.03 18.31
CA THR A 437 1.88 -9.94 17.10
C THR A 437 3.16 -9.18 17.45
N TRP A 438 4.26 -9.59 16.86
CA TRP A 438 5.46 -8.77 16.90
C TRP A 438 6.06 -8.60 15.50
N LYS A 439 6.74 -7.48 15.30
CA LYS A 439 7.42 -7.13 14.06
C LYS A 439 8.83 -6.66 14.37
N ALA A 440 9.75 -6.94 13.46
CA ALA A 440 11.10 -6.42 13.52
C ALA A 440 11.55 -5.98 12.13
N ASN A 441 12.16 -4.79 12.06
CA ASN A 441 12.88 -4.31 10.88
C ASN A 441 14.25 -3.85 11.33
N ILE A 442 15.29 -4.51 10.89
CA ILE A 442 16.67 -4.25 11.31
C ILE A 442 17.52 -4.03 10.07
N ARG A 443 18.19 -2.89 10.04
CA ARG A 443 19.21 -2.61 9.03
C ARG A 443 20.52 -2.29 9.72
N SER A 444 21.55 -3.08 9.42
CA SER A 444 22.90 -2.91 9.92
C SER A 444 23.83 -2.62 8.76
N THR A 445 24.67 -1.58 8.89
CA THR A 445 25.69 -1.25 7.91
C THR A 445 27.06 -1.31 8.59
N PHE A 446 27.96 -2.10 8.04
CA PHE A 446 29.35 -2.21 8.45
C PHE A 446 30.23 -1.55 7.39
N THR A 447 30.95 -0.52 7.78
CA THR A 447 31.88 0.21 6.89
C THR A 447 33.29 -0.25 7.17
N PHE A 448 33.85 -1.03 6.26
CA PHE A 448 35.26 -1.39 6.27
C PHE A 448 36.03 -0.34 5.48
N THR A 449 36.65 0.58 6.19
CA THR A 449 37.31 1.77 5.61
C THR A 449 38.24 1.38 4.44
N ASN A 450 38.08 2.05 3.29
CA ASN A 450 38.79 1.83 2.04
C ASN A 450 38.57 0.45 1.37
N LEU A 451 37.78 -0.44 1.97
CA LEU A 451 37.50 -1.76 1.42
C LEU A 451 36.10 -1.81 0.80
N PHE A 452 35.05 -1.92 1.61
CA PHE A 452 33.66 -1.99 1.18
C PHE A 452 32.72 -1.69 2.34
N ASN A 453 31.42 -1.46 2.02
CA ASN A 453 30.34 -1.47 2.99
C ASN A 453 29.57 -2.78 2.86
N LEU A 454 29.24 -3.39 4.01
CA LEU A 454 28.35 -4.53 4.12
C LEU A 454 27.03 -4.05 4.75
N GLU A 455 25.92 -4.29 4.07
CA GLU A 455 24.57 -4.02 4.58
C GLU A 455 23.85 -5.34 4.82
N LEU A 456 23.29 -5.49 6.01
CA LEU A 456 22.40 -6.58 6.38
C LEU A 456 21.02 -5.99 6.66
N TYR A 457 19.99 -6.57 6.08
CA TYR A 457 18.61 -6.20 6.33
C TYR A 457 17.81 -7.43 6.71
N TYR A 458 17.10 -7.34 7.83
CA TYR A 458 16.17 -8.37 8.30
C TYR A 458 14.82 -7.75 8.58
N SER A 459 13.77 -8.36 8.08
CA SER A 459 12.39 -8.03 8.42
C SER A 459 11.64 -9.28 8.85
N TYR A 460 10.80 -9.12 9.86
CA TYR A 460 9.91 -10.15 10.39
C TYR A 460 8.55 -9.51 10.69
N THR A 461 7.48 -10.19 10.29
CA THR A 461 6.12 -9.89 10.71
C THR A 461 5.53 -11.17 11.25
N GLY A 462 5.14 -11.18 12.51
CA GLY A 462 4.49 -12.32 13.17
C GLY A 462 3.07 -12.56 12.67
N LYS A 463 2.45 -13.59 13.18
CA LYS A 463 1.05 -13.95 12.90
C LYS A 463 0.15 -12.75 13.16
N LYS A 464 -0.69 -12.38 12.20
CA LYS A 464 -1.71 -11.34 12.37
C LYS A 464 -3.08 -11.96 12.44
N ILE A 465 -3.94 -11.38 13.27
CA ILE A 465 -5.32 -11.80 13.42
C ILE A 465 -6.20 -10.94 12.53
N ASN A 466 -7.11 -11.60 11.83
CA ASN A 466 -8.17 -11.01 11.02
C ASN A 466 -9.53 -11.43 11.59
N ALA A 467 -10.62 -10.84 11.13
CA ALA A 467 -11.96 -11.13 11.62
C ALA A 467 -12.41 -12.60 11.44
N GLN A 468 -11.90 -13.32 10.43
CA GLN A 468 -12.25 -14.71 10.14
C GLN A 468 -11.03 -15.64 10.06
N GLY A 469 -9.93 -15.30 10.70
CA GLY A 469 -8.73 -16.13 10.66
C GLY A 469 -7.44 -15.35 10.87
N THR A 470 -6.35 -15.85 10.30
CA THR A 470 -5.02 -15.29 10.55
C THR A 470 -4.16 -15.25 9.31
N GLU A 471 -3.27 -14.26 9.23
CA GLU A 471 -2.16 -14.25 8.27
C GLU A 471 -0.95 -14.97 8.87
N VAL A 472 -0.26 -15.80 8.07
CA VAL A 472 0.94 -16.51 8.51
C VAL A 472 2.12 -15.55 8.69
N PRO A 473 3.09 -15.87 9.58
CA PRO A 473 4.30 -15.07 9.73
C PRO A 473 5.11 -15.00 8.44
N THR A 474 5.69 -13.83 8.17
CA THR A 474 6.59 -13.61 7.03
C THR A 474 7.94 -13.09 7.52
N GLN A 475 9.00 -13.48 6.84
CA GLN A 475 10.34 -12.95 7.12
C GLN A 475 11.15 -12.79 5.84
N ASN A 476 12.11 -11.89 5.88
CA ASN A 476 13.03 -11.64 4.78
C ASN A 476 14.42 -11.29 5.31
N PHE A 477 15.45 -11.81 4.67
CA PHE A 477 16.84 -11.47 4.96
C PHE A 477 17.59 -11.12 3.67
N ASP A 478 18.13 -9.90 3.62
CA ASP A 478 18.92 -9.39 2.51
C ASP A 478 20.36 -9.11 2.95
N ILE A 479 21.29 -9.31 2.04
CA ILE A 479 22.68 -8.93 2.19
C ILE A 479 23.11 -8.08 1.00
N GLY A 480 23.81 -6.97 1.28
CA GLY A 480 24.37 -6.07 0.28
C GLY A 480 25.82 -5.76 0.53
N ILE A 481 26.62 -5.74 -0.52
CA ILE A 481 28.01 -5.28 -0.47
C ILE A 481 28.16 -4.15 -1.47
N SER A 482 28.75 -3.03 -1.04
CA SER A 482 29.01 -1.89 -1.93
C SER A 482 30.41 -1.34 -1.75
N LYS A 483 31.01 -0.90 -2.86
CA LYS A 483 32.32 -0.25 -2.85
C LYS A 483 32.32 0.94 -3.79
N SER A 484 32.87 2.05 -3.32
CA SER A 484 33.11 3.24 -4.13
C SER A 484 34.55 3.24 -4.69
N PHE A 485 34.67 3.72 -5.91
CA PHE A 485 35.91 3.85 -6.68
C PHE A 485 35.98 5.26 -7.27
N LEU A 486 37.12 5.65 -7.80
CA LEU A 486 37.32 6.92 -8.51
C LEU A 486 36.92 8.15 -7.67
N ASN A 487 37.38 8.21 -6.42
CA ASN A 487 36.99 9.29 -5.46
C ASN A 487 35.46 9.42 -5.30
N ASP A 488 34.78 8.30 -5.07
CA ASP A 488 33.33 8.17 -4.91
C ASP A 488 32.51 8.48 -6.19
N ALA A 489 33.15 8.64 -7.33
CA ALA A 489 32.45 8.84 -8.59
C ALA A 489 31.75 7.57 -9.11
N LEU A 490 32.35 6.39 -8.89
CA LEU A 490 31.76 5.11 -9.27
C LEU A 490 31.45 4.29 -8.01
N THR A 491 30.20 3.87 -7.84
CA THR A 491 29.78 2.92 -6.80
C THR A 491 29.29 1.64 -7.46
N VAL A 492 29.86 0.53 -7.04
CA VAL A 492 29.43 -0.83 -7.40
C VAL A 492 28.75 -1.45 -6.20
N SER A 493 27.54 -1.95 -6.38
CA SER A 493 26.77 -2.60 -5.30
C SER A 493 26.23 -3.95 -5.78
N LEU A 494 26.47 -4.99 -4.99
CA LEU A 494 25.89 -6.31 -5.14
C LEU A 494 24.87 -6.51 -4.01
N LYS A 495 23.68 -6.95 -4.33
CA LYS A 495 22.65 -7.26 -3.35
C LYS A 495 22.05 -8.64 -3.64
N ALA A 496 21.93 -9.47 -2.60
CA ALA A 496 21.12 -10.68 -2.61
C ALA A 496 19.94 -10.46 -1.65
N SER A 497 18.73 -10.58 -2.17
CA SER A 497 17.49 -10.42 -1.42
C SER A 497 16.88 -11.78 -1.13
N ASP A 498 16.23 -11.89 0.04
CA ASP A 498 15.54 -13.09 0.52
C ASP A 498 16.38 -14.36 0.35
N ILE A 499 17.60 -14.34 0.85
CA ILE A 499 18.57 -15.43 0.64
C ILE A 499 18.08 -16.79 1.15
N PHE A 500 17.13 -16.79 2.12
CA PHE A 500 16.55 -18.00 2.72
C PHE A 500 15.23 -18.44 2.06
N ASP A 501 14.68 -17.66 1.10
CA ASP A 501 13.41 -17.93 0.40
C ASP A 501 12.23 -18.07 1.37
N THR A 502 12.10 -17.11 2.26
CA THR A 502 11.14 -17.14 3.37
C THR A 502 10.09 -16.01 3.30
N SER A 503 10.15 -15.19 2.26
CA SER A 503 9.18 -14.12 2.02
C SER A 503 7.94 -14.67 1.31
N GLN A 504 7.15 -15.45 2.07
CA GLN A 504 5.88 -16.02 1.62
C GLN A 504 4.74 -15.27 2.28
N TRP A 505 3.59 -15.22 1.60
CA TRP A 505 2.34 -14.72 2.18
C TRP A 505 1.34 -15.87 2.24
N GLY A 506 0.68 -16.01 3.38
CA GLY A 506 -0.32 -17.04 3.55
C GLY A 506 -1.43 -16.59 4.51
N GLN A 507 -2.54 -17.28 4.43
CA GLN A 507 -3.72 -17.01 5.25
C GLN A 507 -4.41 -18.31 5.65
N ASP A 508 -4.80 -18.38 6.92
CA ASP A 508 -5.70 -19.38 7.46
C ASP A 508 -7.06 -18.73 7.72
N ILE A 509 -8.11 -19.21 7.06
CA ILE A 509 -9.50 -18.82 7.28
C ILE A 509 -10.20 -19.94 8.02
N ASN A 510 -10.99 -19.62 9.03
CA ASN A 510 -11.76 -20.57 9.80
C ASN A 510 -13.17 -20.01 10.06
N THR A 511 -14.16 -20.61 9.38
CA THR A 511 -15.57 -20.25 9.50
C THR A 511 -16.39 -21.48 9.90
N SER A 512 -17.66 -21.30 10.24
CA SER A 512 -18.59 -22.41 10.48
C SER A 512 -18.89 -23.23 9.24
N GLU A 513 -18.65 -22.67 8.03
CA GLU A 513 -18.98 -23.28 6.76
C GLU A 513 -17.80 -23.98 6.09
N TYR A 514 -16.59 -23.45 6.27
CA TYR A 514 -15.36 -24.00 5.69
C TYR A 514 -14.10 -23.52 6.43
N GLN A 515 -13.02 -24.28 6.23
CA GLN A 515 -11.66 -23.95 6.64
C GLN A 515 -10.77 -23.85 5.41
N GLN A 516 -9.88 -22.87 5.36
CA GLN A 516 -8.94 -22.72 4.23
C GLN A 516 -7.56 -22.32 4.72
N THR A 517 -6.54 -23.03 4.23
CA THR A 517 -5.14 -22.60 4.32
C THR A 517 -4.67 -22.24 2.91
N SER A 518 -4.04 -21.10 2.74
CA SER A 518 -3.49 -20.65 1.46
C SER A 518 -2.09 -20.07 1.62
N ASP A 519 -1.22 -20.40 0.67
CA ASP A 519 0.15 -19.92 0.59
C ASP A 519 0.45 -19.37 -0.80
N HIS A 520 1.15 -18.23 -0.84
CA HIS A 520 1.62 -17.59 -2.07
C HIS A 520 3.13 -17.35 -1.98
N ASP A 521 3.86 -17.87 -2.95
CA ASP A 521 5.28 -17.68 -3.14
C ASP A 521 5.52 -16.80 -4.37
N TRP A 522 6.22 -15.69 -4.21
CA TRP A 522 6.55 -14.78 -5.31
C TRP A 522 8.00 -14.87 -5.76
N SER A 523 8.72 -15.94 -5.42
CA SER A 523 10.15 -16.10 -5.73
C SER A 523 10.93 -14.81 -5.46
N SER A 524 10.87 -14.35 -4.21
CA SER A 524 11.50 -13.09 -3.75
C SER A 524 13.02 -13.16 -3.75
N ARG A 525 13.59 -14.39 -3.89
CA ARG A 525 15.04 -14.60 -3.96
C ARG A 525 15.61 -13.98 -5.24
N GLN A 526 16.44 -12.97 -5.06
CA GLN A 526 16.97 -12.16 -6.16
C GLN A 526 18.41 -11.75 -5.89
N ALA A 527 19.24 -11.80 -6.93
CA ALA A 527 20.57 -11.18 -6.94
C ALA A 527 20.57 -9.99 -7.91
N SER A 528 21.13 -8.86 -7.47
CA SER A 528 21.22 -7.65 -8.30
C SER A 528 22.61 -7.02 -8.24
N LEU A 529 23.05 -6.53 -9.39
CA LEU A 529 24.26 -5.69 -9.53
C LEU A 529 23.80 -4.28 -9.90
N ASN A 530 24.22 -3.30 -9.11
CA ASN A 530 23.98 -1.89 -9.38
C ASN A 530 25.33 -1.18 -9.62
N LEU A 531 25.41 -0.46 -10.71
CA LEU A 531 26.53 0.41 -11.05
C LEU A 531 26.03 1.85 -11.07
N SER A 532 26.54 2.70 -10.19
CA SER A 532 26.20 4.12 -10.10
C SER A 532 27.43 4.96 -10.40
N PHE A 533 27.36 5.77 -11.44
CA PHE A 533 28.41 6.71 -11.79
C PHE A 533 27.93 8.16 -11.62
N ARG A 534 28.67 8.95 -10.85
CA ARG A 534 28.40 10.38 -10.60
C ARG A 534 29.41 11.23 -11.33
N PHE A 535 28.94 12.26 -12.00
CA PHE A 535 29.78 13.24 -12.67
C PHE A 535 29.30 14.67 -12.40
N GLY A 536 30.20 15.63 -12.47
CA GLY A 536 29.90 17.04 -12.20
C GLY A 536 30.05 17.46 -10.73
N ASN A 537 29.62 18.66 -10.39
CA ASN A 537 29.74 19.21 -9.04
C ASN A 537 28.53 18.79 -8.16
N THR A 538 28.73 17.82 -7.30
CA THR A 538 27.67 17.22 -6.48
C THR A 538 27.38 17.93 -5.16
N LYS A 539 28.16 18.94 -4.79
CA LYS A 539 28.03 19.63 -3.48
C LYS A 539 26.70 20.39 -3.31
N ASP A 540 26.06 20.78 -4.40
CA ASP A 540 24.79 21.54 -4.38
C ASP A 540 23.52 20.67 -4.39
N TYR A 541 23.65 19.35 -4.61
CA TYR A 541 22.52 18.44 -4.80
C TYR A 541 21.83 18.03 -3.49
N LEU A 542 22.54 18.00 -2.38
CA LEU A 542 22.08 17.43 -1.12
C LEU A 542 21.08 18.28 -0.33
N GLN A 543 20.84 19.54 -0.71
CA GLN A 543 20.01 20.45 0.09
C GLN A 543 18.52 20.48 -0.27
N LYS A 544 18.08 19.98 -1.43
CA LYS A 544 16.72 20.21 -1.94
C LYS A 544 15.69 19.08 -1.81
N ASN A 545 16.07 17.86 -1.54
CA ASN A 545 15.12 16.74 -1.39
C ASN A 545 14.25 16.77 -0.12
N LYS A 546 14.22 17.89 0.61
CA LYS A 546 13.48 17.98 1.87
C LYS A 546 12.01 18.41 1.76
N LYS A 547 11.53 18.90 0.60
CA LYS A 547 10.20 19.52 0.52
C LYS A 547 9.09 18.67 -0.12
N VAL A 548 9.40 17.60 -0.85
CA VAL A 548 8.40 16.72 -1.49
C VAL A 548 7.84 15.65 -0.53
N LYS A 549 8.21 15.68 0.74
CA LYS A 549 7.80 14.65 1.73
C LYS A 549 6.34 14.73 2.21
N GLN A 550 5.57 15.73 1.88
CA GLN A 550 4.21 15.88 2.42
C GLN A 550 3.16 15.01 1.72
N ASN A 551 3.38 14.59 0.47
CA ASN A 551 2.41 13.76 -0.26
C ASN A 551 2.62 12.25 -0.09
N GLN A 552 3.59 11.81 0.73
CA GLN A 552 3.83 10.37 0.96
C GLN A 552 2.83 9.73 1.93
N ASN A 553 2.17 10.51 2.78
CA ASN A 553 1.13 9.96 3.68
C ASN A 553 -0.16 9.55 2.94
N GLU A 554 -0.40 10.06 1.73
CA GLU A 554 -1.52 9.61 0.89
C GLU A 554 -1.24 8.33 0.11
N LYS A 555 0.03 7.91 0.00
CA LYS A 555 0.38 6.60 -0.57
C LYS A 555 0.03 5.45 0.35
N SER A 556 -0.04 5.65 1.67
CA SER A 556 -0.49 4.63 2.62
C SER A 556 -1.96 4.27 2.40
N ASP A 557 -2.83 5.24 2.16
CA ASP A 557 -4.25 4.99 1.88
C ASP A 557 -4.50 4.30 0.52
N GLN A 558 -3.51 4.34 -0.39
CA GLN A 558 -3.57 3.63 -1.67
C GLN A 558 -2.85 2.26 -1.65
N GLN A 559 -1.86 2.06 -0.78
CA GLN A 559 -1.12 0.80 -0.67
C GLN A 559 -1.92 -0.29 0.05
N ASP A 560 -2.78 0.07 1.01
CA ASP A 560 -3.68 -0.91 1.66
C ASP A 560 -4.76 -1.45 0.70
N GLY A 561 -5.04 -0.76 -0.41
CA GLY A 561 -5.92 -1.23 -1.48
C GLY A 561 -5.27 -2.22 -2.47
N ASN A 562 -3.96 -2.36 -2.46
CA ASN A 562 -3.24 -3.19 -3.44
C ASN A 562 -2.75 -4.53 -2.86
N ASN A 563 -2.89 -4.76 -1.54
CA ASN A 563 -2.54 -6.01 -0.87
C ASN A 563 -3.70 -7.03 -0.81
N GLY A 564 -4.74 -6.81 -1.60
CA GLY A 564 -5.84 -7.76 -1.83
C GLY A 564 -5.68 -8.49 -3.17
N ARG A 565 -4.53 -9.07 -3.41
CA ARG A 565 -4.31 -10.01 -4.51
C ARG A 565 -3.81 -11.31 -3.96
#